data_919c794f91feafdfe9ef598695a64256
#
_entry.id   919c794f91feafdfe9ef598695a64256
#
_cell.length_a   1.000
_cell.length_b   1.000
_cell.length_c   1.000
_cell.angle_alpha   90.00
_cell.angle_beta   90.00
_cell.angle_gamma   90.00
#
_symmetry.space_group_name_H-M   'P 1'
#
loop_
_entity.id
_entity.type
_entity.pdbx_description
1 polymer ?
#
loop_
_entity_poly.entity_id
_entity_poly.type
_entity_poly.pdbx_seq_one_letter_code
_entity_poly.pdbx_strand_id
1 'polypeptide(L)'
;MPGTPENTKTDGERDLNFWERLYFPELFKGLGFSFNKMSDPTYTFEYPEEQWYPPDSYRGRPVLVEEEGRPRCVSCNLCARACPPLAISMQSKEVDNVKEREPDWFEINMLRCIYCGFCEEVCPEEAIVMSKEYDLTFQSRDEAVFDLQDLLKPTEQLQDRL
;
A
#
# COMPACT_ATOMS: atom_id res chain seq x y z
N MET A 1 -6.78 13.81 17.88
CA MET A 1 -5.45 14.42 17.61
C MET A 1 -4.94 14.99 18.90
N PRO A 2 -3.86 14.47 19.50
CA PRO A 2 -3.28 15.06 20.70
C PRO A 2 -2.52 16.33 20.28
N GLY A 3 -2.76 17.42 21.05
CA GLY A 3 -2.29 18.76 20.75
C GLY A 3 -0.79 18.87 20.67
N THR A 4 -0.35 19.68 19.73
CA THR A 4 1.03 20.18 19.63
C THR A 4 1.42 20.88 20.93
N PRO A 5 2.57 20.57 21.53
CA PRO A 5 3.06 21.34 22.65
C PRO A 5 3.46 22.74 22.15
N GLU A 6 2.64 23.75 22.48
CA GLU A 6 3.07 25.14 22.50
C GLU A 6 4.10 25.28 23.61
N ASN A 7 5.32 25.46 23.27
CA ASN A 7 6.26 26.38 23.92
C ASN A 7 7.69 26.15 23.44
N THR A 8 8.05 26.58 22.25
CA THR A 8 9.42 26.98 21.98
C THR A 8 9.55 28.45 22.41
N LYS A 9 9.79 28.69 23.68
CA LYS A 9 10.54 29.89 24.05
C LYS A 9 11.87 29.78 23.34
N THR A 10 12.07 30.63 22.35
CA THR A 10 13.42 30.98 21.87
C THR A 10 14.21 31.42 23.10
N ASP A 11 15.06 30.53 23.61
CA ASP A 11 15.98 30.86 24.68
C ASP A 11 16.87 31.95 24.15
N GLY A 12 16.56 33.19 24.54
CA GLY A 12 17.43 34.32 24.32
C GLY A 12 18.82 34.00 24.85
N GLU A 13 19.82 34.53 24.20
CA GLU A 13 21.25 34.45 24.53
C GLU A 13 21.48 34.29 26.03
N ARG A 14 21.66 33.05 26.46
CA ARG A 14 22.11 32.70 27.80
C ARG A 14 23.61 32.73 27.78
N ASP A 15 24.22 33.58 28.59
CA ASP A 15 25.68 33.55 28.80
C ASP A 15 26.07 32.18 29.36
N LEU A 16 26.71 31.38 28.52
CA LEU A 16 27.14 30.02 28.86
C LEU A 16 28.28 30.10 29.91
N ASN A 17 28.13 29.36 30.99
CA ASN A 17 29.18 29.18 31.99
C ASN A 17 30.39 28.46 31.35
N PHE A 18 31.56 28.68 31.93
CA PHE A 18 32.85 28.09 31.45
C PHE A 18 32.73 26.56 31.24
N TRP A 19 32.02 25.85 32.14
CA TRP A 19 31.76 24.41 32.05
C TRP A 19 30.78 24.01 30.93
N GLU A 20 29.81 24.87 30.65
CA GLU A 20 28.90 24.71 29.52
C GLU A 20 29.57 24.91 28.17
N ARG A 21 30.56 25.83 28.12
CA ARG A 21 31.44 26.04 26.92
C ARG A 21 32.34 24.85 26.64
N LEU A 22 32.65 24.02 27.64
CA LEU A 22 33.43 22.79 27.45
C LEU A 22 32.64 21.62 26.86
N TYR A 23 31.33 21.80 26.62
CA TYR A 23 30.41 20.78 26.06
C TYR A 23 30.31 19.45 26.85
N PHE A 24 31.11 19.27 27.90
CA PHE A 24 31.09 18.04 28.70
C PHE A 24 29.73 17.71 29.33
N PRO A 25 29.00 18.65 29.96
CA PRO A 25 27.71 18.35 30.55
C PRO A 25 26.66 17.87 29.50
N GLU A 26 26.65 18.52 28.34
CA GLU A 26 25.73 18.18 27.26
C GLU A 26 26.13 16.84 26.58
N LEU A 27 27.41 16.56 26.49
CA LEU A 27 27.91 15.28 25.99
C LEU A 27 27.46 14.12 26.92
N PHE A 28 27.59 14.28 28.23
CA PHE A 28 27.16 13.26 29.20
C PHE A 28 25.65 13.09 29.23
N LYS A 29 24.86 14.16 29.06
CA LYS A 29 23.42 14.09 28.91
C LYS A 29 23.02 13.33 27.65
N GLY A 30 23.64 13.62 26.51
CA GLY A 30 23.43 12.92 25.25
C GLY A 30 23.79 11.44 25.34
N LEU A 31 24.95 11.13 25.96
CA LEU A 31 25.39 9.76 26.18
C LEU A 31 24.44 8.99 27.10
N GLY A 32 24.00 9.62 28.20
CA GLY A 32 23.01 9.05 29.12
C GLY A 32 21.65 8.79 28.46
N PHE A 33 21.20 9.72 27.58
CA PHE A 33 19.99 9.52 26.79
C PHE A 33 20.12 8.32 25.85
N SER A 34 21.22 8.22 25.11
CA SER A 34 21.48 7.11 24.19
C SER A 34 21.57 5.77 24.93
N PHE A 35 22.24 5.75 26.08
CA PHE A 35 22.35 4.57 26.92
C PHE A 35 20.99 4.10 27.45
N ASN A 36 20.15 5.04 27.87
CA ASN A 36 18.78 4.72 28.31
C ASN A 36 17.95 4.16 27.16
N LYS A 37 18.12 4.70 25.94
CA LYS A 37 17.42 4.22 24.74
C LYS A 37 17.84 2.82 24.28
N MET A 38 19.04 2.36 24.64
CA MET A 38 19.47 0.98 24.38
C MET A 38 18.63 -0.06 25.13
N SER A 39 18.04 0.34 26.27
CA SER A 39 17.21 -0.56 27.09
C SER A 39 15.72 -0.52 26.75
N ASP A 40 15.32 0.34 25.81
CA ASP A 40 13.93 0.41 25.35
C ASP A 40 13.58 -0.83 24.51
N PRO A 41 12.35 -1.34 24.60
CA PRO A 41 11.92 -2.46 23.77
C PRO A 41 11.95 -2.07 22.28
N THR A 42 12.38 -3.01 21.45
CA THR A 42 12.36 -2.85 19.99
C THR A 42 10.94 -2.96 19.47
N TYR A 43 10.57 -2.08 18.52
CA TYR A 43 9.25 -2.08 17.85
C TYR A 43 9.34 -2.56 16.39
N THR A 44 10.47 -3.12 16.00
CA THR A 44 10.70 -3.64 14.65
C THR A 44 10.21 -5.07 14.55
N PHE A 45 9.56 -5.40 13.43
CA PHE A 45 9.19 -6.79 13.12
C PHE A 45 10.42 -7.56 12.61
N GLU A 46 10.56 -8.79 13.06
CA GLU A 46 11.61 -9.71 12.58
C GLU A 46 11.14 -10.41 11.30
N TYR A 47 11.13 -9.68 10.19
CA TYR A 47 10.79 -10.25 8.89
C TYR A 47 11.90 -11.25 8.45
N PRO A 48 11.57 -12.47 7.92
CA PRO A 48 10.23 -12.91 7.51
C PRO A 48 9.42 -13.66 8.59
N GLU A 49 9.97 -13.90 9.78
CA GLU A 49 9.32 -14.66 10.85
C GLU A 49 8.09 -13.95 11.39
N GLU A 50 8.18 -12.63 11.52
CA GLU A 50 7.08 -11.77 11.89
C GLU A 50 6.68 -10.90 10.71
N GLN A 51 5.41 -11.02 10.28
CA GLN A 51 4.86 -10.20 9.20
C GLN A 51 3.83 -9.22 9.75
N TRP A 52 3.86 -8.01 9.21
CA TRP A 52 2.84 -7.04 9.53
C TRP A 52 1.50 -7.44 8.88
N TYR A 53 0.44 -7.47 9.68
CA TYR A 53 -0.91 -7.73 9.18
C TYR A 53 -1.58 -6.39 8.81
N PRO A 54 -1.90 -6.16 7.54
CA PRO A 54 -2.51 -4.92 7.08
C PRO A 54 -3.93 -4.73 7.65
N PRO A 55 -4.30 -3.51 8.05
CA PRO A 55 -5.68 -3.19 8.45
C PRO A 55 -6.64 -3.28 7.27
N ASP A 56 -7.95 -3.30 7.54
CA ASP A 56 -8.98 -3.43 6.50
C ASP A 56 -8.99 -2.28 5.49
N SER A 57 -8.55 -1.10 5.91
CA SER A 57 -8.43 0.08 5.03
C SER A 57 -7.16 0.09 4.17
N TYR A 58 -6.32 -0.94 4.24
CA TYR A 58 -5.07 -0.99 3.49
C TYR A 58 -5.32 -1.18 2.00
N ARG A 59 -4.62 -0.42 1.17
CA ARG A 59 -4.67 -0.50 -0.29
C ARG A 59 -3.43 -1.22 -0.81
N GLY A 60 -3.51 -2.56 -0.85
CA GLY A 60 -2.45 -3.39 -1.43
C GLY A 60 -2.64 -3.61 -2.94
N ARG A 61 -2.17 -4.72 -3.45
CA ARG A 61 -2.25 -5.06 -4.86
C ARG A 61 -3.70 -5.13 -5.34
N PRO A 62 -4.09 -4.48 -6.45
CA PRO A 62 -5.39 -4.67 -7.07
C PRO A 62 -5.51 -6.10 -7.61
N VAL A 63 -6.66 -6.71 -7.38
CA VAL A 63 -6.99 -8.07 -7.84
C VAL A 63 -8.38 -8.07 -8.46
N LEU A 64 -8.64 -9.02 -9.36
CA LEU A 64 -9.94 -9.25 -9.97
C LEU A 64 -10.69 -10.36 -9.25
N VAL A 65 -11.96 -10.12 -8.98
CA VAL A 65 -12.85 -11.08 -8.34
C VAL A 65 -13.26 -12.13 -9.36
N GLU A 66 -13.06 -13.40 -8.98
CA GLU A 66 -13.54 -14.55 -9.72
C GLU A 66 -14.78 -15.12 -9.06
N GLU A 67 -15.81 -15.34 -9.84
CA GLU A 67 -17.08 -15.92 -9.42
C GLU A 67 -17.43 -17.11 -10.33
N GLU A 68 -17.64 -18.28 -9.75
CA GLU A 68 -17.97 -19.52 -10.47
C GLU A 68 -17.00 -19.86 -11.64
N GLY A 69 -15.68 -19.58 -11.47
CA GLY A 69 -14.66 -19.85 -12.48
C GLY A 69 -14.62 -18.83 -13.62
N ARG A 70 -15.24 -17.65 -13.45
CA ARG A 70 -15.24 -16.56 -14.43
C ARG A 70 -14.92 -15.23 -13.77
N PRO A 71 -14.28 -14.29 -14.50
CA PRO A 71 -14.11 -12.95 -13.98
C PRO A 71 -15.46 -12.25 -13.79
N ARG A 72 -15.67 -11.62 -12.65
CA ARG A 72 -16.87 -10.80 -12.38
C ARG A 72 -16.91 -9.54 -13.27
N CYS A 73 -15.78 -9.19 -13.83
CA CYS A 73 -15.59 -8.03 -14.70
C CYS A 73 -16.41 -8.13 -15.99
N VAL A 74 -17.15 -7.06 -16.30
CA VAL A 74 -17.93 -6.90 -17.55
C VAL A 74 -17.22 -6.07 -18.62
N SER A 75 -15.92 -5.84 -18.45
CA SER A 75 -15.08 -5.12 -19.41
C SER A 75 -15.59 -3.72 -19.82
N CYS A 76 -16.13 -2.95 -18.86
CA CYS A 76 -16.68 -1.61 -19.10
C CYS A 76 -15.63 -0.51 -19.30
N ASN A 77 -14.36 -0.80 -19.05
CA ASN A 77 -13.20 0.11 -19.21
C ASN A 77 -13.18 1.34 -18.29
N LEU A 78 -14.04 1.42 -17.26
CA LEU A 78 -14.06 2.55 -16.33
C LEU A 78 -12.80 2.61 -15.47
N CYS A 79 -12.32 1.46 -14.98
CA CYS A 79 -11.11 1.39 -14.16
C CYS A 79 -9.85 1.87 -14.90
N ALA A 80 -9.73 1.55 -16.19
CA ALA A 80 -8.60 2.02 -17.01
C ALA A 80 -8.66 3.54 -17.26
N ARG A 81 -9.87 4.10 -17.43
CA ARG A 81 -10.06 5.55 -17.62
C ARG A 81 -9.86 6.34 -16.33
N ALA A 82 -10.23 5.76 -15.18
CA ALA A 82 -10.05 6.41 -13.88
C ALA A 82 -8.61 6.29 -13.34
N CYS A 83 -7.78 5.46 -13.95
CA CYS A 83 -6.42 5.21 -13.50
C CYS A 83 -5.50 6.40 -13.79
N PRO A 84 -4.99 7.15 -12.77
CA PRO A 84 -4.15 8.32 -12.99
C PRO A 84 -2.85 8.02 -13.73
N PRO A 85 -2.09 6.96 -13.38
CA PRO A 85 -0.86 6.60 -14.07
C PRO A 85 -1.08 5.76 -15.34
N LEU A 86 -2.33 5.52 -15.77
CA LEU A 86 -2.66 4.68 -16.93
C LEU A 86 -1.99 3.30 -16.84
N ALA A 87 -2.08 2.68 -15.68
CA ALA A 87 -1.45 1.39 -15.40
C ALA A 87 -2.28 0.19 -15.87
N ILE A 88 -3.57 0.40 -16.19
CA ILE A 88 -4.52 -0.64 -16.56
C ILE A 88 -4.75 -0.60 -18.06
N SER A 89 -4.61 -1.72 -18.70
CA SER A 89 -4.92 -1.93 -20.11
C SER A 89 -5.85 -3.13 -20.26
N MET A 90 -6.86 -3.05 -21.12
CA MET A 90 -7.84 -4.11 -21.28
C MET A 90 -8.49 -4.09 -22.66
N GLN A 91 -8.95 -5.26 -23.07
CA GLN A 91 -9.77 -5.45 -24.28
C GLN A 91 -10.94 -6.36 -23.96
N SER A 92 -12.10 -6.03 -24.50
CA SER A 92 -13.35 -6.79 -24.30
C SER A 92 -13.56 -7.84 -25.38
N LYS A 93 -14.16 -8.95 -24.97
CA LYS A 93 -14.69 -10.01 -25.83
C LYS A 93 -16.20 -10.07 -25.67
N GLU A 94 -16.91 -10.22 -26.77
CA GLU A 94 -18.35 -10.51 -26.75
C GLU A 94 -18.57 -11.98 -26.43
N VAL A 95 -19.50 -12.27 -25.54
CA VAL A 95 -19.84 -13.63 -25.11
C VAL A 95 -21.35 -13.82 -25.19
N ASP A 96 -21.78 -14.90 -25.80
CA ASP A 96 -23.21 -15.28 -25.98
C ASP A 96 -23.91 -15.73 -24.69
N ASN A 97 -23.54 -15.16 -23.53
CA ASN A 97 -24.04 -15.52 -22.21
C ASN A 97 -24.78 -14.37 -21.53
N VAL A 98 -25.25 -14.61 -20.31
CA VAL A 98 -25.97 -13.65 -19.45
C VAL A 98 -25.18 -12.34 -19.23
N LYS A 99 -23.84 -12.40 -19.30
CA LYS A 99 -22.96 -11.23 -19.34
C LYS A 99 -22.62 -10.98 -20.80
N GLU A 100 -23.03 -9.84 -21.34
CA GLU A 100 -22.81 -9.47 -22.75
C GLU A 100 -21.32 -9.31 -23.11
N ARG A 101 -20.43 -9.06 -22.12
CA ARG A 101 -19.00 -8.81 -22.32
C ARG A 101 -18.17 -9.38 -21.18
N GLU A 102 -17.04 -9.95 -21.54
CA GLU A 102 -15.99 -10.38 -20.63
C GLU A 102 -14.64 -9.77 -21.08
N PRO A 103 -13.64 -9.64 -20.20
CA PRO A 103 -12.30 -9.26 -20.64
C PRO A 103 -11.66 -10.41 -21.42
N ASP A 104 -11.28 -10.16 -22.67
CA ASP A 104 -10.45 -11.05 -23.46
C ASP A 104 -9.00 -10.98 -22.97
N TRP A 105 -8.59 -9.76 -22.69
CA TRP A 105 -7.28 -9.42 -22.21
C TRP A 105 -7.39 -8.28 -21.19
N PHE A 106 -6.70 -8.44 -20.08
CA PHE A 106 -6.65 -7.47 -19.00
C PHE A 106 -5.28 -7.52 -18.34
N GLU A 107 -4.61 -6.40 -18.23
CA GLU A 107 -3.32 -6.32 -17.55
C GLU A 107 -3.21 -5.09 -16.68
N ILE A 108 -2.43 -5.21 -15.62
CA ILE A 108 -2.04 -4.10 -14.75
C ILE A 108 -0.52 -4.06 -14.63
N ASN A 109 0.07 -2.93 -14.98
CA ASN A 109 1.49 -2.70 -14.77
C ASN A 109 1.72 -2.21 -13.33
N MET A 110 2.24 -3.09 -12.46
CA MET A 110 2.45 -2.80 -11.04
C MET A 110 3.57 -1.77 -10.79
N LEU A 111 4.51 -1.59 -11.74
CA LEU A 111 5.52 -0.54 -11.64
C LEU A 111 4.97 0.87 -11.91
N ARG A 112 3.82 0.96 -12.59
CA ARG A 112 3.11 2.23 -12.80
C ARG A 112 2.06 2.46 -11.74
N CYS A 113 1.48 1.39 -11.18
CA CYS A 113 0.41 1.48 -10.20
C CYS A 113 0.86 2.24 -8.95
N ILE A 114 0.06 3.22 -8.53
CA ILE A 114 0.29 4.02 -7.30
C ILE A 114 -0.60 3.58 -6.14
N TYR A 115 -1.32 2.47 -6.30
CA TYR A 115 -2.18 1.87 -5.27
C TYR A 115 -3.23 2.84 -4.70
N CYS A 116 -3.75 3.75 -5.52
CA CYS A 116 -4.71 4.79 -5.10
C CYS A 116 -6.12 4.25 -4.82
N GLY A 117 -6.51 3.10 -5.38
CA GLY A 117 -7.83 2.48 -5.20
C GLY A 117 -8.95 3.04 -6.07
N PHE A 118 -8.71 4.03 -6.96
CA PHE A 118 -9.75 4.59 -7.82
C PHE A 118 -10.39 3.56 -8.74
N CYS A 119 -9.65 2.53 -9.14
CA CYS A 119 -10.19 1.44 -9.95
C CYS A 119 -11.26 0.63 -9.20
N GLU A 120 -11.11 0.44 -7.88
CA GLU A 120 -12.09 -0.19 -7.01
C GLU A 120 -13.33 0.70 -6.85
N GLU A 121 -13.12 1.99 -6.52
CA GLU A 121 -14.21 2.95 -6.28
C GLU A 121 -15.12 3.18 -7.51
N VAL A 122 -14.56 3.11 -8.72
CA VAL A 122 -15.29 3.36 -9.96
C VAL A 122 -15.95 2.10 -10.54
N CYS A 123 -15.66 0.93 -10.02
CA CYS A 123 -16.16 -0.34 -10.57
C CYS A 123 -17.62 -0.60 -10.18
N PRO A 124 -18.57 -0.59 -11.11
CA PRO A 124 -19.98 -0.80 -10.80
C PRO A 124 -20.30 -2.27 -10.42
N GLU A 125 -19.46 -3.21 -10.84
CA GLU A 125 -19.61 -4.64 -10.60
C GLU A 125 -18.78 -5.13 -9.40
N GLU A 126 -18.07 -4.22 -8.70
CA GLU A 126 -17.14 -4.60 -7.62
C GLU A 126 -16.20 -5.75 -8.04
N ALA A 127 -15.79 -5.73 -9.32
CA ALA A 127 -15.00 -6.77 -9.95
C ALA A 127 -13.50 -6.60 -9.73
N ILE A 128 -13.06 -5.41 -9.34
CA ILE A 128 -11.68 -5.11 -8.98
C ILE A 128 -11.64 -4.56 -7.57
N VAL A 129 -10.83 -5.15 -6.71
CA VAL A 129 -10.69 -4.77 -5.30
C VAL A 129 -9.22 -4.67 -4.93
N MET A 130 -8.91 -3.81 -3.94
CA MET A 130 -7.57 -3.69 -3.40
C MET A 130 -7.35 -4.78 -2.35
N SER A 131 -6.44 -5.71 -2.60
CA SER A 131 -6.11 -6.78 -1.65
C SER A 131 -5.28 -6.28 -0.47
N LYS A 132 -4.99 -7.16 0.48
CA LYS A 132 -4.05 -6.91 1.58
C LYS A 132 -2.61 -7.31 1.22
N GLU A 133 -2.38 -7.76 -0.01
CA GLU A 133 -1.05 -8.18 -0.48
C GLU A 133 -0.16 -6.95 -0.68
N TYR A 134 0.97 -6.91 0.00
CA TYR A 134 1.97 -5.84 -0.08
C TYR A 134 3.37 -6.35 -0.44
N ASP A 135 3.57 -7.65 -0.38
CA ASP A 135 4.87 -8.29 -0.57
C ASP A 135 5.08 -8.59 -2.06
N LEU A 136 5.41 -7.54 -2.80
CA LEU A 136 5.59 -7.59 -4.25
C LEU A 136 7.05 -7.37 -4.60
N THR A 137 7.74 -8.43 -5.03
CA THR A 137 9.13 -8.37 -5.50
C THR A 137 9.22 -8.91 -6.91
N PHE A 138 9.92 -8.20 -7.79
CA PHE A 138 10.09 -8.55 -9.19
C PHE A 138 11.57 -8.56 -9.55
N GLN A 139 12.01 -9.52 -10.34
CA GLN A 139 13.37 -9.58 -10.88
C GLN A 139 13.48 -8.85 -12.22
N SER A 140 12.40 -8.80 -12.97
CA SER A 140 12.32 -8.12 -14.25
C SER A 140 11.10 -7.20 -14.36
N ARG A 141 11.08 -6.31 -15.36
CA ARG A 141 9.94 -5.43 -15.61
C ARG A 141 8.73 -6.20 -16.15
N ASP A 142 8.97 -7.27 -16.86
CA ASP A 142 7.91 -8.06 -17.48
C ASP A 142 7.12 -8.84 -16.43
N GLU A 143 7.77 -9.32 -15.37
CA GLU A 143 7.12 -9.94 -14.21
C GLU A 143 6.22 -9.00 -13.42
N ALA A 144 6.44 -7.70 -13.54
CA ALA A 144 5.63 -6.67 -12.87
C ALA A 144 4.35 -6.31 -13.64
N VAL A 145 4.13 -6.89 -14.81
CA VAL A 145 2.89 -6.77 -15.57
C VAL A 145 2.06 -8.01 -15.31
N PHE A 146 1.03 -7.85 -14.49
CA PHE A 146 0.10 -8.94 -14.17
C PHE A 146 -0.98 -9.03 -15.22
N ASP A 147 -1.13 -10.20 -15.78
CA ASP A 147 -2.19 -10.53 -16.72
C ASP A 147 -3.51 -10.93 -16.01
N LEU A 148 -4.53 -11.25 -16.80
CA LEU A 148 -5.85 -11.61 -16.27
C LEU A 148 -5.78 -12.79 -15.29
N GLN A 149 -4.96 -13.79 -15.56
CA GLN A 149 -4.86 -15.00 -14.74
C GLN A 149 -4.17 -14.73 -13.41
N ASP A 150 -3.14 -13.88 -13.40
CA ASP A 150 -2.41 -13.49 -12.20
C ASP A 150 -3.25 -12.61 -11.27
N LEU A 151 -4.21 -11.89 -11.85
CA LEU A 151 -5.09 -10.97 -11.12
C LEU A 151 -6.31 -11.66 -10.53
N LEU A 152 -6.77 -12.78 -11.10
CA LEU A 152 -7.97 -13.48 -10.65
C LEU A 152 -7.77 -14.09 -9.25
N LYS A 153 -8.70 -13.79 -8.36
CA LYS A 153 -8.78 -14.36 -7.02
C LYS A 153 -10.22 -14.77 -6.73
N PRO A 154 -10.43 -15.98 -6.21
CA PRO A 154 -11.77 -16.43 -5.87
C PRO A 154 -12.36 -15.56 -4.73
N THR A 155 -13.67 -15.34 -4.79
CA THR A 155 -14.42 -14.52 -3.82
C THR A 155 -14.19 -14.94 -2.38
N GLU A 156 -13.97 -16.24 -2.14
CA GLU A 156 -13.71 -16.79 -0.80
C GLU A 156 -12.46 -16.22 -0.13
N GLN A 157 -11.44 -15.86 -0.92
CA GLN A 157 -10.19 -15.28 -0.42
C GLN A 157 -10.30 -13.77 -0.18
N LEU A 158 -11.37 -13.15 -0.65
CA LEU A 158 -11.58 -11.70 -0.62
C LEU A 158 -12.72 -11.29 0.33
N GLN A 159 -13.25 -12.22 1.14
CA GLN A 159 -14.37 -11.97 2.06
C GLN A 159 -14.14 -10.80 3.03
N ASP A 160 -12.90 -10.54 3.37
CA ASP A 160 -12.52 -9.39 4.23
C ASP A 160 -12.64 -8.03 3.52
N ARG A 161 -12.95 -8.02 2.21
CA ARG A 161 -12.94 -6.81 1.36
C ARG A 161 -14.27 -6.59 0.60
N LEU A 162 -15.06 -7.64 0.44
CA LEU A 162 -16.40 -7.62 -0.16
C LEU A 162 -17.45 -7.63 0.95
#